data_66bc49870bcdb910ad1e813e044c8961
#
_entry.id   66bc49870bcdb910ad1e813e044c8961
#
_cell.length_a   1.000
_cell.length_b   1.000
_cell.length_c   1.000
_cell.angle_alpha   90.00
_cell.angle_beta   90.00
_cell.angle_gamma   90.00
#
_symmetry.space_group_name_H-M   'P 1'
#
loop_
_entity.id
_entity.type
_entity.pdbx_description
1 polymer ?
#
loop_
_entity_poly.entity_id
_entity_poly.type
_entity_poly.pdbx_seq_one_letter_code
_entity_poly.pdbx_strand_id
1 'polypeptide(L)'
;MTSILNTTRIYVDADACPVKYEIYGVAIRHGLPVSVVAGNFIRVPQDPLIERIAAGSGMDAADDWIAERAGKGDIVITADIPLASRCVKAGAEVIAPNGKPFTEQSIGMTLAVRNLMTDLRSSGEVTGGPRSFAPRDRSTFLSALDQTIRRIQRQRANQGELKQS
;
A
#
# COMPACT_ATOMS: atom_id res chain seq x y z
N MET A 1 23.14 -2.59 -16.86
CA MET A 1 21.75 -2.95 -17.15
C MET A 1 20.99 -3.21 -15.87
N THR A 2 19.96 -2.44 -15.61
CA THR A 2 19.20 -2.60 -14.39
C THR A 2 18.31 -3.83 -14.50
N SER A 3 18.47 -4.75 -13.56
CA SER A 3 17.64 -5.95 -13.55
C SER A 3 16.19 -5.59 -13.21
N ILE A 4 15.24 -6.10 -14.01
CA ILE A 4 13.82 -5.95 -13.74
C ILE A 4 13.47 -6.52 -12.37
N LEU A 5 14.20 -7.55 -11.93
CA LEU A 5 14.00 -8.20 -10.63
C LEU A 5 14.29 -7.28 -9.44
N ASN A 6 15.03 -6.20 -9.66
CA ASN A 6 15.40 -5.27 -8.59
C ASN A 6 14.55 -3.99 -8.60
N THR A 7 13.50 -3.94 -9.41
CA THR A 7 12.64 -2.77 -9.48
C THR A 7 11.53 -2.88 -8.43
N THR A 8 11.41 -1.86 -7.60
CA THR A 8 10.30 -1.73 -6.66
C THR A 8 9.03 -1.44 -7.44
N ARG A 9 7.97 -2.19 -7.18
CA ARG A 9 6.65 -1.92 -7.75
C ARG A 9 5.71 -1.43 -6.65
N ILE A 10 4.87 -0.46 -6.99
CA ILE A 10 3.84 0.03 -6.08
C ILE A 10 2.51 -0.59 -6.50
N TYR A 11 1.86 -1.28 -5.58
CA TYR A 11 0.52 -1.84 -5.76
C TYR A 11 -0.47 -0.96 -5.03
N VAL A 12 -1.51 -0.52 -5.71
CA VAL A 12 -2.54 0.35 -5.15
C VAL A 12 -3.86 -0.38 -5.11
N ASP A 13 -4.40 -0.55 -3.91
CA ASP A 13 -5.76 -1.02 -3.70
C ASP A 13 -6.67 0.19 -3.92
N ALA A 14 -7.19 0.32 -5.15
CA ALA A 14 -7.64 1.60 -5.67
C ALA A 14 -9.12 1.93 -5.44
N ASP A 15 -9.93 0.94 -5.05
CA ASP A 15 -11.39 1.17 -4.95
C ASP A 15 -11.75 2.24 -3.92
N ALA A 16 -10.94 2.46 -2.90
CA ALA A 16 -11.19 3.46 -1.88
C ALA A 16 -9.93 4.22 -1.49
N CYS A 17 -9.10 4.55 -2.49
CA CYS A 17 -7.83 5.22 -2.22
C CYS A 17 -7.92 6.71 -2.54
N PRO A 18 -7.87 7.60 -1.52
CA PRO A 18 -7.96 9.04 -1.74
C PRO A 18 -6.64 9.69 -2.17
N VAL A 19 -5.54 8.94 -2.26
CA VAL A 19 -4.20 9.49 -2.55
C VAL A 19 -3.64 8.97 -3.87
N LYS A 20 -4.50 8.58 -4.81
CA LYS A 20 -4.04 8.04 -6.09
C LYS A 20 -3.13 9.00 -6.86
N TYR A 21 -3.53 10.27 -6.95
CA TYR A 21 -2.75 11.25 -7.70
C TYR A 21 -1.38 11.49 -7.07
N GLU A 22 -1.33 11.48 -5.75
CA GLU A 22 -0.08 11.62 -5.01
C GLU A 22 0.86 10.45 -5.31
N ILE A 23 0.32 9.24 -5.36
CA ILE A 23 1.09 8.04 -5.70
C ILE A 23 1.67 8.17 -7.11
N TYR A 24 0.85 8.57 -8.08
CA TYR A 24 1.30 8.70 -9.46
C TYR A 24 2.46 9.69 -9.57
N GLY A 25 2.34 10.86 -8.93
CA GLY A 25 3.38 11.87 -8.97
C GLY A 25 4.71 11.38 -8.39
N VAL A 26 4.66 10.72 -7.26
CA VAL A 26 5.86 10.20 -6.60
C VAL A 26 6.49 9.08 -7.45
N ALA A 27 5.66 8.17 -7.96
CA ALA A 27 6.14 7.05 -8.75
C ALA A 27 6.82 7.52 -10.04
N ILE A 28 6.22 8.47 -10.74
CA ILE A 28 6.80 9.01 -11.98
C ILE A 28 8.13 9.68 -11.68
N ARG A 29 8.20 10.46 -10.60
CA ARG A 29 9.44 11.14 -10.22
C ARG A 29 10.57 10.15 -9.91
N HIS A 30 10.24 9.02 -9.30
CA HIS A 30 11.24 7.99 -8.97
C HIS A 30 11.42 6.93 -10.06
N GLY A 31 10.62 6.97 -11.12
CA GLY A 31 10.70 5.99 -12.20
C GLY A 31 10.21 4.60 -11.81
N LEU A 32 9.21 4.51 -10.94
CA LEU A 32 8.71 3.25 -10.42
C LEU A 32 7.40 2.84 -11.07
N PRO A 33 7.25 1.55 -11.43
CA PRO A 33 5.98 1.06 -11.97
C PRO A 33 4.91 0.98 -10.89
N VAL A 34 3.67 1.26 -11.28
CA VAL A 34 2.50 1.22 -10.40
C VAL A 34 1.45 0.33 -11.02
N SER A 35 0.93 -0.62 -10.25
CA SER A 35 -0.24 -1.42 -10.62
C SER A 35 -1.43 -0.90 -9.82
N VAL A 36 -2.38 -0.27 -10.51
CA VAL A 36 -3.58 0.28 -9.92
C VAL A 36 -4.67 -0.77 -10.04
N VAL A 37 -4.98 -1.44 -8.93
CA VAL A 37 -5.83 -2.62 -8.91
C VAL A 37 -7.21 -2.25 -8.36
N ALA A 38 -8.25 -2.54 -9.13
CA ALA A 38 -9.62 -2.24 -8.73
C ALA A 38 -10.58 -3.29 -9.28
N GLY A 39 -11.69 -3.50 -8.56
CA GLY A 39 -12.80 -4.31 -9.06
C GLY A 39 -13.67 -3.56 -10.04
N ASN A 40 -13.74 -2.23 -9.90
CA ASN A 40 -14.51 -1.35 -10.77
C ASN A 40 -13.59 -0.61 -11.72
N PHE A 41 -14.18 -0.01 -12.79
CA PHE A 41 -13.39 0.78 -13.71
C PHE A 41 -12.87 2.05 -13.02
N ILE A 42 -11.55 2.27 -13.13
CA ILE A 42 -10.90 3.47 -12.62
C ILE A 42 -10.04 4.03 -13.75
N ARG A 43 -10.15 5.34 -13.98
CA ARG A 43 -9.32 6.01 -14.96
C ARG A 43 -7.93 6.24 -14.37
N VAL A 44 -6.90 5.89 -15.14
CA VAL A 44 -5.51 6.12 -14.75
C VAL A 44 -4.81 6.98 -15.80
N PRO A 45 -3.73 7.70 -15.41
CA PRO A 45 -2.96 8.46 -16.39
C PRO A 45 -2.39 7.58 -17.49
N GLN A 46 -2.26 8.15 -18.68
CA GLN A 46 -1.59 7.46 -19.78
C GLN A 46 -0.08 7.65 -19.65
N ASP A 47 0.53 6.81 -18.84
CA ASP A 47 1.95 6.82 -18.56
C ASP A 47 2.44 5.38 -18.58
N PRO A 48 3.61 5.10 -19.21
CA PRO A 48 4.10 3.73 -19.27
C PRO A 48 4.34 3.08 -17.90
N LEU A 49 4.56 3.88 -16.87
CA LEU A 49 4.79 3.36 -15.53
C LEU A 49 3.50 2.97 -14.81
N ILE A 50 2.35 3.47 -15.26
CA ILE A 50 1.09 3.28 -14.54
C ILE A 50 0.19 2.33 -15.30
N GLU A 51 -0.09 1.17 -14.70
CA GLU A 51 -0.87 0.11 -15.30
C GLU A 51 -2.16 -0.07 -14.50
N ARG A 52 -3.28 -0.12 -15.23
CA ARG A 52 -4.58 -0.40 -14.62
C ARG A 52 -4.84 -1.91 -14.67
N ILE A 53 -5.17 -2.48 -13.53
CA ILE A 53 -5.49 -3.89 -13.41
C ILE A 53 -6.97 -4.05 -13.06
N ALA A 54 -7.72 -4.69 -13.93
CA ALA A 54 -9.11 -5.05 -13.68
C ALA A 54 -9.12 -6.43 -13.00
N ALA A 55 -9.37 -6.44 -11.70
CA ALA A 55 -9.24 -7.69 -10.92
C ALA A 55 -10.48 -8.58 -11.01
N GLY A 56 -11.56 -8.09 -11.58
CA GLY A 56 -12.81 -8.84 -11.67
C GLY A 56 -13.81 -8.45 -10.61
N SER A 57 -14.97 -9.09 -10.62
CA SER A 57 -16.11 -8.71 -9.80
C SER A 57 -16.21 -9.47 -8.47
N GLY A 58 -15.28 -10.38 -8.16
CA GLY A 58 -15.28 -11.10 -6.90
C GLY A 58 -14.99 -10.19 -5.71
N MET A 59 -15.53 -10.51 -4.55
CA MET A 59 -15.42 -9.68 -3.35
C MET A 59 -13.95 -9.42 -2.97
N ASP A 60 -13.10 -10.43 -3.09
CA ASP A 60 -11.69 -10.32 -2.70
C ASP A 60 -10.76 -10.35 -3.90
N ALA A 61 -11.27 -10.13 -5.11
CA ALA A 61 -10.47 -10.28 -6.33
C ALA A 61 -9.27 -9.33 -6.38
N ALA A 62 -9.47 -8.06 -6.03
CA ALA A 62 -8.38 -7.08 -6.01
C ALA A 62 -7.35 -7.44 -4.93
N ASP A 63 -7.84 -7.80 -3.74
CA ASP A 63 -6.97 -8.19 -2.63
C ASP A 63 -6.11 -9.41 -2.98
N ASP A 64 -6.73 -10.42 -3.54
CA ASP A 64 -6.03 -11.64 -3.95
C ASP A 64 -4.98 -11.33 -5.01
N TRP A 65 -5.34 -10.51 -5.99
CA TRP A 65 -4.40 -10.15 -7.06
C TRP A 65 -3.13 -9.51 -6.50
N ILE A 66 -3.30 -8.55 -5.56
CA ILE A 66 -2.18 -7.87 -4.93
C ILE A 66 -1.37 -8.83 -4.05
N ALA A 67 -2.06 -9.57 -3.18
CA ALA A 67 -1.38 -10.45 -2.21
C ALA A 67 -0.58 -11.56 -2.89
N GLU A 68 -1.02 -12.02 -4.04
CA GLU A 68 -0.32 -13.07 -4.78
C GLU A 68 0.97 -12.57 -5.44
N ARG A 69 1.13 -11.25 -5.61
CA ARG A 69 2.24 -10.66 -6.38
C ARG A 69 3.19 -9.82 -5.55
N ALA A 70 2.68 -9.11 -4.54
CA ALA A 70 3.51 -8.21 -3.72
C ALA A 70 4.44 -9.02 -2.83
N GLY A 71 5.68 -8.57 -2.73
CA GLY A 71 6.67 -9.25 -1.90
C GLY A 71 7.80 -8.30 -1.51
N LYS A 72 8.90 -8.87 -1.07
CA LYS A 72 10.05 -8.10 -0.58
C LYS A 72 10.53 -7.10 -1.63
N GLY A 73 10.67 -5.85 -1.22
CA GLY A 73 11.09 -4.77 -2.10
C GLY A 73 9.95 -4.04 -2.78
N ASP A 74 8.71 -4.50 -2.62
CA ASP A 74 7.51 -3.84 -3.15
C ASP A 74 6.82 -3.01 -2.09
N ILE A 75 5.96 -2.10 -2.56
CA ILE A 75 5.16 -1.22 -1.69
C ILE A 75 3.69 -1.44 -2.02
N VAL A 76 2.86 -1.59 -0.97
CA VAL A 76 1.40 -1.74 -1.12
C VAL A 76 0.71 -0.60 -0.40
N ILE A 77 -0.22 0.04 -1.09
CA ILE A 77 -1.04 1.12 -0.51
C ILE A 77 -2.45 0.60 -0.34
N THR A 78 -2.88 0.44 0.90
CA THR A 78 -4.21 -0.07 1.22
C THR A 78 -4.66 0.38 2.60
N ALA A 79 -5.97 0.48 2.80
CA ALA A 79 -6.58 0.66 4.12
C ALA A 79 -7.19 -0.66 4.65
N ASP A 80 -7.14 -1.72 3.86
CA ASP A 80 -7.73 -3.01 4.20
C ASP A 80 -6.78 -3.81 5.08
N ILE A 81 -7.20 -4.10 6.32
CA ILE A 81 -6.32 -4.76 7.29
C ILE A 81 -5.97 -6.19 6.88
N PRO A 82 -6.94 -7.03 6.46
CA PRO A 82 -6.59 -8.38 6.00
C PRO A 82 -5.60 -8.40 4.84
N LEU A 83 -5.75 -7.51 3.86
CA LEU A 83 -4.79 -7.42 2.76
C LEU A 83 -3.42 -6.95 3.27
N ALA A 84 -3.40 -5.93 4.12
CA ALA A 84 -2.16 -5.43 4.71
C ALA A 84 -1.40 -6.55 5.43
N SER A 85 -2.12 -7.37 6.19
CA SER A 85 -1.53 -8.51 6.91
C SER A 85 -0.87 -9.50 5.96
N ARG A 86 -1.56 -9.86 4.88
CA ARG A 86 -1.01 -10.80 3.88
C ARG A 86 0.26 -10.25 3.25
N CYS A 87 0.27 -8.96 2.89
CA CYS A 87 1.40 -8.34 2.22
C CYS A 87 2.59 -8.15 3.16
N VAL A 88 2.34 -7.77 4.42
CA VAL A 88 3.42 -7.65 5.42
C VAL A 88 4.10 -9.02 5.63
N LYS A 89 3.30 -10.07 5.73
CA LYS A 89 3.85 -11.43 5.89
C LYS A 89 4.67 -11.86 4.68
N ALA A 90 4.34 -11.36 3.50
CA ALA A 90 5.10 -11.64 2.28
C ALA A 90 6.37 -10.79 2.17
N GLY A 91 6.59 -9.86 3.08
CA GLY A 91 7.81 -9.04 3.10
C GLY A 91 7.66 -7.67 2.44
N ALA A 92 6.48 -7.32 1.92
CA ALA A 92 6.25 -6.03 1.31
C ALA A 92 6.14 -4.92 2.36
N GLU A 93 6.47 -3.69 1.95
CA GLU A 93 6.20 -2.51 2.77
C GLU A 93 4.76 -2.08 2.50
N VAL A 94 3.97 -1.90 3.55
CA VAL A 94 2.55 -1.56 3.41
C VAL A 94 2.27 -0.24 4.13
N ILE A 95 1.63 0.69 3.42
CA ILE A 95 1.32 2.02 3.93
C ILE A 95 -0.16 2.31 3.72
N ALA A 96 -0.83 2.81 4.78
CA ALA A 96 -2.20 3.27 4.66
C ALA A 96 -2.25 4.64 3.94
N PRO A 97 -3.40 5.01 3.35
CA PRO A 97 -3.53 6.31 2.69
C PRO A 97 -3.26 7.52 3.60
N ASN A 98 -3.38 7.37 4.92
CA ASN A 98 -3.06 8.43 5.86
C ASN A 98 -1.56 8.49 6.22
N GLY A 99 -0.74 7.64 5.61
CA GLY A 99 0.70 7.61 5.81
C GLY A 99 1.19 6.69 6.92
N LYS A 100 0.30 6.02 7.62
CA LYS A 100 0.72 5.10 8.69
C LYS A 100 1.23 3.79 8.08
N PRO A 101 2.43 3.34 8.47
CA PRO A 101 2.91 2.04 7.99
C PRO A 101 2.22 0.91 8.75
N PHE A 102 2.00 -0.20 8.05
CA PHE A 102 1.54 -1.43 8.67
C PHE A 102 2.74 -2.33 8.97
N THR A 103 2.79 -2.83 10.20
CA THR A 103 3.75 -3.85 10.62
C THR A 103 2.96 -4.98 11.26
N GLU A 104 3.59 -6.12 11.49
CA GLU A 104 2.89 -7.22 12.17
C GLU A 104 2.37 -6.78 13.54
N GLN A 105 3.18 -6.00 14.26
CA GLN A 105 2.79 -5.49 15.56
C GLN A 105 1.60 -4.52 15.47
N SER A 106 1.66 -3.56 14.54
CA SER A 106 0.58 -2.57 14.40
C SER A 106 -0.70 -3.21 13.91
N ILE A 107 -0.62 -4.22 13.05
CA ILE A 107 -1.78 -4.97 12.58
C ILE A 107 -2.44 -5.70 13.74
N GLY A 108 -1.65 -6.38 14.57
CA GLY A 108 -2.17 -7.06 15.75
C GLY A 108 -2.91 -6.13 16.68
N MET A 109 -2.34 -4.96 16.96
CA MET A 109 -2.99 -3.96 17.80
C MET A 109 -4.27 -3.41 17.17
N THR A 110 -4.25 -3.16 15.85
CA THR A 110 -5.42 -2.66 15.14
C THR A 110 -6.56 -3.67 15.17
N LEU A 111 -6.26 -4.96 14.97
CA LEU A 111 -7.27 -6.01 15.05
C LEU A 111 -7.85 -6.13 16.45
N ALA A 112 -7.03 -6.02 17.49
CA ALA A 112 -7.50 -6.06 18.86
C ALA A 112 -8.43 -4.89 19.16
N VAL A 113 -8.08 -3.68 18.71
CA VAL A 113 -8.93 -2.49 18.88
C VAL A 113 -10.23 -2.64 18.10
N ARG A 114 -10.18 -3.16 16.87
CA ARG A 114 -11.40 -3.39 16.07
C ARG A 114 -12.34 -4.37 16.76
N ASN A 115 -11.81 -5.45 17.32
CA ASN A 115 -12.62 -6.42 18.04
C ASN A 115 -13.27 -5.78 19.26
N LEU A 116 -12.52 -4.99 20.03
CA LEU A 116 -13.06 -4.27 21.17
C LEU A 116 -14.14 -3.29 20.76
N MET A 117 -13.92 -2.51 19.70
CA MET A 117 -14.90 -1.53 19.21
C MET A 117 -16.15 -2.22 18.68
N THR A 118 -16.03 -3.39 18.06
CA THR A 118 -17.18 -4.16 17.61
C THR A 118 -18.02 -4.60 18.80
N ASP A 119 -17.39 -5.08 19.86
CA ASP A 119 -18.08 -5.47 21.09
C ASP A 119 -18.81 -4.28 21.72
N LEU A 120 -18.14 -3.13 21.78
CA LEU A 120 -18.74 -1.91 22.33
C LEU A 120 -19.90 -1.41 21.49
N ARG A 121 -19.80 -1.50 20.16
CA ARG A 121 -20.91 -1.14 19.27
C ARG A 121 -22.10 -2.07 19.45
N SER A 122 -21.83 -3.34 19.65
CA SER A 122 -22.89 -4.31 19.92
C SER A 122 -23.62 -3.99 21.22
N SER A 123 -22.94 -3.41 22.21
CA SER A 123 -23.56 -2.99 23.46
C SER A 123 -24.18 -1.59 23.39
N GLY A 124 -24.04 -0.91 22.26
CA GLY A 124 -24.59 0.43 22.05
C GLY A 124 -23.81 1.55 22.72
N GLU A 125 -22.63 1.29 23.20
CA GLU A 125 -21.83 2.27 23.94
C GLU A 125 -20.96 3.15 23.05
N VAL A 126 -20.70 2.74 21.81
CA VAL A 126 -19.83 3.49 20.90
C VAL A 126 -20.65 3.98 19.72
N THR A 127 -20.68 5.30 19.55
CA THR A 127 -21.28 5.95 18.40
C THR A 127 -20.19 6.70 17.65
N GLY A 128 -20.06 6.47 16.35
CA GLY A 128 -19.10 7.17 15.52
C GLY A 128 -18.36 6.23 14.59
N GLY A 129 -18.09 6.68 13.38
CA GLY A 129 -17.35 5.97 12.37
C GLY A 129 -15.85 6.25 12.42
N PRO A 130 -15.08 5.69 11.47
CA PRO A 130 -13.67 6.02 11.34
C PRO A 130 -13.47 7.50 11.03
N ARG A 131 -12.32 8.02 11.42
CA ARG A 131 -11.96 9.41 11.16
C ARG A 131 -11.91 9.66 9.65
N SER A 132 -12.49 10.77 9.20
CA SER A 132 -12.45 11.18 7.80
C SER A 132 -11.03 11.53 7.38
N PHE A 133 -10.74 11.31 6.10
CA PHE A 133 -9.46 11.68 5.51
C PHE A 133 -9.31 13.20 5.50
N ALA A 134 -8.17 13.70 6.02
CA ALA A 134 -7.90 15.13 6.16
C ALA A 134 -6.77 15.56 5.23
N PRO A 135 -6.69 16.87 4.85
CA PRO A 135 -5.58 17.34 4.00
C PRO A 135 -4.19 17.04 4.59
N ARG A 136 -4.02 17.09 5.89
CA ARG A 136 -2.74 16.75 6.53
C ARG A 136 -2.35 15.29 6.29
N ASP A 137 -3.34 14.42 6.08
CA ASP A 137 -3.08 13.01 5.80
C ASP A 137 -2.39 12.84 4.45
N ARG A 138 -2.69 13.70 3.47
CA ARG A 138 -2.00 13.69 2.17
C ARG A 138 -0.52 14.00 2.33
N SER A 139 -0.19 15.02 3.11
CA SER A 139 1.21 15.40 3.37
C SER A 139 1.95 14.30 4.12
N THR A 140 1.31 13.73 5.12
CA THR A 140 1.90 12.61 5.87
C THR A 140 2.12 11.41 4.97
N PHE A 141 1.16 11.12 4.10
CA PHE A 141 1.28 10.02 3.13
C PHE A 141 2.44 10.25 2.16
N LEU A 142 2.55 11.45 1.59
CA LEU A 142 3.62 11.77 0.65
C LEU A 142 4.99 11.59 1.29
N SER A 143 5.17 12.07 2.52
CA SER A 143 6.41 11.87 3.27
C SER A 143 6.70 10.40 3.51
N ALA A 144 5.69 9.64 3.94
CA ALA A 144 5.86 8.23 4.24
C ALA A 144 6.24 7.44 3.00
N LEU A 145 5.59 7.70 1.88
CA LEU A 145 5.87 7.00 0.62
C LEU A 145 7.28 7.32 0.13
N ASP A 146 7.67 8.60 0.12
CA ASP A 146 8.99 9.00 -0.33
C ASP A 146 10.09 8.39 0.55
N GLN A 147 9.92 8.42 1.86
CA GLN A 147 10.88 7.84 2.79
C GLN A 147 11.00 6.32 2.60
N THR A 148 9.88 5.65 2.38
CA THR A 148 9.87 4.21 2.16
C THR A 148 10.62 3.84 0.89
N ILE A 149 10.39 4.58 -0.20
CA ILE A 149 11.10 4.36 -1.47
C ILE A 149 12.60 4.53 -1.27
N ARG A 150 13.02 5.60 -0.61
CA ARG A 150 14.45 5.88 -0.38
C ARG A 150 15.10 4.81 0.48
N ARG A 151 14.38 4.33 1.50
CA ARG A 151 14.89 3.26 2.36
C ARG A 151 15.11 1.97 1.58
N ILE A 152 14.16 1.59 0.73
CA ILE A 152 14.28 0.41 -0.10
C ILE A 152 15.45 0.54 -1.06
N GLN A 153 15.61 1.71 -1.69
CA GLN A 153 16.71 1.95 -2.61
C GLN A 153 18.06 1.85 -1.91
N ARG A 154 18.16 2.39 -0.69
CA ARG A 154 19.40 2.28 0.09
C ARG A 154 19.71 0.84 0.47
N GLN A 155 18.70 0.09 0.87
CA GLN A 155 18.89 -1.33 1.22
C GLN A 155 19.40 -2.14 0.03
N ARG A 156 18.88 -1.86 -1.17
CA ARG A 156 19.33 -2.53 -2.38
C ARG A 156 20.75 -2.14 -2.76
N ALA A 157 21.09 -0.86 -2.63
CA ALA A 157 22.44 -0.39 -2.89
C ALA A 157 23.45 -1.05 -1.96
N ASN A 158 23.12 -1.15 -0.67
CA ASN A 158 23.98 -1.80 0.32
C ASN A 158 24.16 -3.29 0.01
N GLN A 159 23.09 -3.97 -0.39
CA GLN A 159 23.18 -5.37 -0.77
C GLN A 159 24.02 -5.56 -2.04
N GLY A 160 23.90 -4.64 -2.99
CA GLY A 160 24.71 -4.67 -4.19
C GLY A 160 26.20 -4.49 -3.89
N GLU A 161 26.52 -3.56 -3.00
CA GLU A 161 27.91 -3.33 -2.58
C GLU A 161 28.49 -4.57 -1.87
N LEU A 162 27.71 -5.20 -1.01
CA LEU A 162 28.17 -6.40 -0.31
C LEU A 162 28.41 -7.55 -1.26
N LYS A 163 27.68 -7.66 -2.35
CA LYS A 163 27.87 -8.71 -3.33
C LYS A 163 29.07 -8.48 -4.24
N GLN A 164 29.53 -7.23 -4.35
CA GLN A 164 30.65 -6.87 -5.19
C GLN A 164 32.02 -6.95 -4.48
N SER A 165 32.00 -7.08 -3.17
CA SER A 165 33.24 -7.12 -2.37
C SER A 165 33.80 -8.53 -2.17
#